data_94fbf016315719814c3e69a2826b1d83
#
_entry.id   94fbf016315719814c3e69a2826b1d83
#
_cell.length_a   1.000
_cell.length_b   1.000
_cell.length_c   1.000
_cell.angle_alpha   90.00
_cell.angle_beta   90.00
_cell.angle_gamma   90.00
#
_symmetry.space_group_name_H-M   'P 1'
#
loop_
_entity.id
_entity.type
_entity.pdbx_description
1 polymer ?
#
loop_
_entity_poly.entity_id
_entity_poly.type
_entity_poly.pdbx_seq_one_letter_code
_entity_poly.pdbx_strand_id
1 'polypeptide(L)'
;MYSQQRTAILLDHDSNSFDFPYKHIFKQVTLPKDFQNQLGVVKGDSLIIRPHMLSKTAACVVVGEGPSKDMGNDIVRINSVARRIIKSVVGQAVLVEKIDVIPAEQITIEWYITSMVKKHMEPALRQNITDILNDFLFVELADLPLMIADRFTTTLTLPNNPEHTYNVTYWIRKLKPGFPVVKLVPSTKLHIY
;
A
#
# COMPACT_ATOMS: atom_id res chain seq x y z
N MET A 1 -1.08 14.30 -21.19
CA MET A 1 -2.36 14.40 -20.46
C MET A 1 -2.07 15.06 -19.12
N TYR A 2 -2.72 16.18 -18.80
CA TYR A 2 -2.58 16.78 -17.47
C TYR A 2 -3.38 15.93 -16.50
N SER A 3 -2.72 15.36 -15.48
CA SER A 3 -3.42 14.66 -14.42
C SER A 3 -4.31 15.67 -13.69
N GLN A 4 -5.56 15.31 -13.45
CA GLN A 4 -6.46 16.13 -12.64
C GLN A 4 -5.99 16.03 -11.18
N GLN A 5 -5.51 17.15 -10.65
CA GLN A 5 -5.03 17.27 -9.29
C GLN A 5 -5.95 18.16 -8.47
N ARG A 6 -6.26 17.79 -7.24
CA ARG A 6 -7.08 18.58 -6.33
C ARG A 6 -6.48 18.67 -4.93
N THR A 7 -6.77 19.78 -4.28
CA THR A 7 -6.47 19.97 -2.86
C THR A 7 -7.68 19.52 -2.02
N ALA A 8 -7.41 18.84 -0.93
CA ALA A 8 -8.43 18.38 0.02
C ALA A 8 -7.91 18.45 1.46
N ILE A 9 -8.82 18.45 2.42
CA ILE A 9 -8.50 18.39 3.85
C ILE A 9 -8.53 16.93 4.31
N LEU A 10 -7.48 16.52 5.00
CA LEU A 10 -7.31 15.18 5.49
C LEU A 10 -8.11 14.94 6.76
N LEU A 11 -8.92 13.87 6.79
CA LEU A 11 -9.51 13.32 8.01
C LEU A 11 -9.08 11.88 8.22
N ASP A 12 -9.19 11.42 9.45
CA ASP A 12 -8.99 10.01 9.80
C ASP A 12 -10.18 9.17 9.32
N HIS A 13 -9.90 7.94 8.93
CA HIS A 13 -10.93 6.97 8.60
C HIS A 13 -11.19 6.12 9.85
N ASP A 14 -12.44 6.03 10.29
CA ASP A 14 -12.81 5.12 11.36
C ASP A 14 -12.48 3.68 10.97
N SER A 15 -11.67 3.03 11.79
CA SER A 15 -11.06 1.73 11.52
C SER A 15 -12.05 0.56 11.36
N ASN A 16 -13.35 0.82 11.61
CA ASN A 16 -14.37 -0.23 11.68
C ASN A 16 -15.16 -0.49 10.39
N SER A 17 -14.92 0.27 9.32
CA SER A 17 -15.73 0.23 8.10
C SER A 17 -15.00 -0.35 6.87
N PHE A 18 -14.03 -1.26 7.05
CA PHE A 18 -13.33 -1.87 5.92
C PHE A 18 -14.04 -3.11 5.42
N ASP A 19 -14.58 -3.04 4.22
CA ASP A 19 -15.22 -4.16 3.51
C ASP A 19 -14.25 -5.10 2.79
N PHE A 20 -12.93 -4.93 2.99
CA PHE A 20 -11.93 -5.78 2.37
C PHE A 20 -11.36 -6.80 3.35
N PRO A 21 -11.19 -8.08 2.93
CA PRO A 21 -10.69 -9.15 3.79
C PRO A 21 -9.24 -8.94 4.28
N TYR A 22 -8.47 -8.05 3.66
CA TYR A 22 -7.05 -7.81 3.93
C TYR A 22 -6.81 -6.51 4.71
N LYS A 23 -7.36 -6.42 5.89
CA LYS A 23 -7.42 -5.21 6.75
C LYS A 23 -6.08 -4.56 7.09
N HIS A 24 -4.96 -5.26 6.97
CA HIS A 24 -3.69 -4.80 7.52
C HIS A 24 -2.75 -4.13 6.51
N ILE A 25 -2.96 -4.33 5.22
CA ILE A 25 -2.05 -3.91 4.15
C ILE A 25 -2.64 -2.76 3.33
N PHE A 26 -3.95 -2.61 3.34
CA PHE A 26 -4.65 -1.72 2.43
C PHE A 26 -4.52 -0.24 2.78
N LYS A 27 -3.96 0.50 1.85
CA LYS A 27 -4.01 1.97 1.84
C LYS A 27 -5.29 2.40 1.12
N GLN A 28 -6.32 2.74 1.88
CA GLN A 28 -7.63 3.09 1.35
C GLN A 28 -7.98 4.56 1.59
N VAL A 29 -8.72 5.13 0.65
CA VAL A 29 -9.30 6.47 0.75
C VAL A 29 -10.80 6.43 0.52
N THR A 30 -11.53 7.23 1.29
CA THR A 30 -12.93 7.55 1.05
C THR A 30 -13.03 8.99 0.58
N LEU A 31 -13.74 9.20 -0.52
CA LEU A 31 -13.93 10.50 -1.15
C LEU A 31 -15.42 10.84 -1.23
N PRO A 32 -15.81 12.12 -1.09
CA PRO A 32 -17.15 12.57 -1.43
C PRO A 32 -17.48 12.28 -2.91
N LYS A 33 -18.75 12.06 -3.21
CA LYS A 33 -19.19 11.71 -4.57
C LYS A 33 -18.80 12.78 -5.60
N ASP A 34 -18.98 14.07 -5.25
CA ASP A 34 -18.62 15.16 -6.13
C ASP A 34 -17.13 15.24 -6.40
N PHE A 35 -16.32 14.91 -5.40
CA PHE A 35 -14.86 14.83 -5.54
C PHE A 35 -14.45 13.66 -6.47
N GLN A 36 -15.10 12.49 -6.32
CA GLN A 36 -14.90 11.36 -7.22
C GLN A 36 -15.26 11.73 -8.67
N ASN A 37 -16.41 12.37 -8.89
CA ASN A 37 -16.85 12.81 -10.20
C ASN A 37 -15.85 13.78 -10.84
N GLN A 38 -15.33 14.73 -10.06
CA GLN A 38 -14.40 15.74 -10.55
C GLN A 38 -13.02 15.17 -10.88
N LEU A 39 -12.57 14.12 -10.18
CA LEU A 39 -11.35 13.40 -10.51
C LEU A 39 -11.57 12.30 -11.57
N GLY A 40 -12.80 12.01 -11.93
CA GLY A 40 -13.13 10.91 -12.84
C GLY A 40 -12.71 9.56 -12.28
N VAL A 41 -12.95 9.33 -10.98
CA VAL A 41 -12.56 8.10 -10.28
C VAL A 41 -13.76 7.35 -9.76
N VAL A 42 -13.62 6.02 -9.69
CA VAL A 42 -14.61 5.11 -9.12
C VAL A 42 -13.94 4.21 -8.08
N LYS A 43 -14.74 3.46 -7.33
CA LYS A 43 -14.25 2.42 -6.41
C LYS A 43 -13.25 1.50 -7.12
N GLY A 44 -12.13 1.25 -6.47
CA GLY A 44 -11.04 0.42 -7.00
C GLY A 44 -9.97 1.19 -7.77
N ASP A 45 -10.25 2.43 -8.19
CA ASP A 45 -9.23 3.27 -8.82
C ASP A 45 -8.13 3.64 -7.83
N SER A 46 -6.94 3.86 -8.35
CA SER A 46 -5.76 4.24 -7.55
C SER A 46 -5.52 5.74 -7.60
N LEU A 47 -5.17 6.28 -6.44
CA LEU A 47 -4.84 7.70 -6.27
C LEU A 47 -3.48 7.83 -5.59
N ILE A 48 -2.75 8.88 -5.94
CA ILE A 48 -1.62 9.36 -5.13
C ILE A 48 -2.12 10.49 -4.22
N ILE A 49 -1.81 10.36 -2.93
CA ILE A 49 -2.02 11.42 -1.94
C ILE A 49 -0.66 11.88 -1.43
N ARG A 50 -0.45 13.18 -1.40
CA ARG A 50 0.76 13.82 -0.88
C ARG A 50 0.42 15.07 -0.08
N PRO A 51 1.21 15.43 0.93
CA PRO A 51 1.04 16.72 1.62
C PRO A 51 1.12 17.88 0.63
N HIS A 52 0.31 18.91 0.85
CA HIS A 52 0.32 20.11 -0.01
C HIS A 52 1.66 20.86 0.06
N MET A 53 2.32 20.83 1.19
CA MET A 53 3.64 21.46 1.34
C MET A 53 4.74 20.50 0.87
N LEU A 54 5.76 21.01 0.22
CA LEU A 54 7.02 20.50 -0.35
C LEU A 54 7.55 19.13 0.16
N SER A 55 6.69 18.27 0.62
CA SER A 55 7.06 16.93 1.10
C SER A 55 7.30 15.99 -0.09
N LYS A 56 8.39 15.26 -0.03
CA LYS A 56 8.69 14.18 -0.98
C LYS A 56 7.93 12.87 -0.68
N THR A 57 7.14 12.85 0.41
CA THR A 57 6.38 11.66 0.80
C THR A 57 5.04 11.62 0.05
N ALA A 58 4.72 10.46 -0.48
CA ALA A 58 3.44 10.19 -1.12
C ALA A 58 2.96 8.80 -0.75
N ALA A 59 1.65 8.58 -0.74
CA ALA A 59 1.06 7.25 -0.62
C ALA A 59 0.15 7.00 -1.80
N CYS A 60 0.25 5.83 -2.41
CA CYS A 60 -0.78 5.34 -3.30
C CYS A 60 -1.88 4.69 -2.45
N VAL A 61 -3.10 5.04 -2.73
CA VAL A 61 -4.30 4.56 -2.03
C VAL A 61 -5.33 4.09 -3.03
N VAL A 62 -6.21 3.20 -2.62
CA VAL A 62 -7.32 2.72 -3.44
C VAL A 62 -8.62 3.37 -2.98
N VAL A 63 -9.44 3.80 -3.93
CA VAL A 63 -10.77 4.36 -3.65
C VAL A 63 -11.67 3.25 -3.11
N GLY A 64 -12.09 3.40 -1.86
CA GLY A 64 -12.99 2.48 -1.18
C GLY A 64 -14.47 2.72 -1.48
N GLU A 65 -15.34 2.00 -0.78
CA GLU A 65 -16.79 2.20 -0.89
C GLU A 65 -17.23 3.52 -0.28
N GLY A 66 -18.17 4.08 -0.94
CA GLY A 66 -19.13 5.13 -0.68
C GLY A 66 -18.73 6.31 0.21
N PRO A 67 -19.15 7.49 -0.18
CA PRO A 67 -19.06 8.64 0.72
C PRO A 67 -20.02 8.43 1.87
N SER A 68 -19.60 8.70 3.09
CA SER A 68 -20.59 9.07 4.09
C SER A 68 -21.30 10.31 3.55
N LYS A 69 -22.64 10.34 3.60
CA LYS A 69 -23.46 11.46 3.10
C LYS A 69 -23.09 12.81 3.77
N ASP A 70 -22.31 12.75 4.84
CA ASP A 70 -21.94 13.89 5.70
C ASP A 70 -20.51 14.40 5.45
N MET A 71 -19.83 13.96 4.39
CA MET A 71 -18.51 14.48 4.06
C MET A 71 -18.63 15.77 3.24
N GLY A 72 -18.00 16.84 3.72
CA GLY A 72 -17.80 18.05 2.92
C GLY A 72 -17.06 17.77 1.62
N ASN A 73 -17.32 18.56 0.58
CA ASN A 73 -16.83 18.30 -0.79
C ASN A 73 -15.30 18.29 -0.94
N ASP A 74 -14.57 18.92 -0.01
CA ASP A 74 -13.10 19.01 -0.05
C ASP A 74 -12.44 18.17 1.06
N ILE A 75 -13.13 17.15 1.56
CA ILE A 75 -12.62 16.28 2.61
C ILE A 75 -12.24 14.92 2.02
N VAL A 76 -11.08 14.41 2.42
CA VAL A 76 -10.65 13.03 2.14
C VAL A 76 -10.39 12.30 3.44
N ARG A 77 -10.88 11.07 3.55
CA ARG A 77 -10.58 10.19 4.68
C ARG A 77 -9.63 9.10 4.24
N ILE A 78 -8.49 9.00 4.91
CA ILE A 78 -7.51 7.95 4.67
C ILE A 78 -7.27 7.15 5.96
N ASN A 79 -6.89 5.90 5.80
CA ASN A 79 -6.56 5.07 6.94
C ASN A 79 -5.22 5.47 7.58
N SER A 80 -4.99 5.01 8.80
CA SER A 80 -3.79 5.32 9.57
C SER A 80 -2.50 4.87 8.88
N VAL A 81 -2.54 3.82 8.05
CA VAL A 81 -1.38 3.31 7.30
C VAL A 81 -0.94 4.33 6.26
N ALA A 82 -1.86 4.78 5.40
CA ALA A 82 -1.57 5.80 4.39
C ALA A 82 -1.13 7.11 5.04
N ARG A 83 -1.78 7.54 6.13
CA ARG A 83 -1.44 8.75 6.86
C ARG A 83 -0.01 8.73 7.42
N ARG A 84 0.43 7.62 7.98
CA ARG A 84 1.83 7.47 8.46
C ARG A 84 2.85 7.59 7.34
N ILE A 85 2.53 7.04 6.17
CA ILE A 85 3.42 7.12 4.99
C ILE A 85 3.60 8.56 4.55
N ILE A 86 2.51 9.33 4.41
CA ILE A 86 2.59 10.73 3.99
C ILE A 86 3.02 11.68 5.12
N LYS A 87 3.16 11.18 6.35
CA LYS A 87 3.52 11.98 7.54
C LYS A 87 2.64 13.21 7.75
N SER A 88 1.36 13.10 7.44
CA SER A 88 0.39 14.18 7.61
C SER A 88 -0.48 13.96 8.83
N VAL A 89 -0.93 15.07 9.41
CA VAL A 89 -1.89 15.08 10.53
C VAL A 89 -3.27 15.43 10.03
N VAL A 90 -4.27 15.05 10.81
CA VAL A 90 -5.68 15.41 10.55
C VAL A 90 -5.82 16.92 10.47
N GLY A 91 -6.61 17.42 9.52
CA GLY A 91 -6.80 18.84 9.25
C GLY A 91 -5.79 19.46 8.26
N GLN A 92 -4.73 18.75 7.88
CA GLN A 92 -3.79 19.24 6.88
C GLN A 92 -4.36 19.16 5.46
N ALA A 93 -3.96 20.10 4.63
CA ALA A 93 -4.23 20.07 3.19
C ALA A 93 -3.34 19.03 2.51
N VAL A 94 -3.95 18.23 1.65
CA VAL A 94 -3.29 17.22 0.82
C VAL A 94 -3.65 17.43 -0.66
N LEU A 95 -2.74 17.02 -1.52
CA LEU A 95 -2.98 16.94 -2.94
C LEU A 95 -3.38 15.52 -3.30
N VAL A 96 -4.45 15.39 -4.07
CA VAL A 96 -5.01 14.10 -4.52
C VAL A 96 -4.99 14.08 -6.04
N GLU A 97 -4.45 13.02 -6.61
CA GLU A 97 -4.25 12.87 -8.04
C GLU A 97 -4.58 11.43 -8.47
N LYS A 98 -5.36 11.29 -9.56
CA LYS A 98 -5.59 9.99 -10.18
C LYS A 98 -4.31 9.49 -10.83
N ILE A 99 -4.01 8.20 -10.67
CA ILE A 99 -2.87 7.56 -11.30
C ILE A 99 -3.27 6.26 -11.97
N ASP A 100 -2.71 6.03 -13.15
CA ASP A 100 -2.79 4.75 -13.82
C ASP A 100 -1.74 3.80 -13.24
N VAL A 101 -2.18 2.59 -12.90
CA VAL A 101 -1.32 1.56 -12.34
C VAL A 101 -1.00 0.55 -13.43
N ILE A 102 0.27 0.39 -13.72
CA ILE A 102 0.73 -0.54 -14.76
C ILE A 102 1.22 -1.86 -14.15
N PRO A 103 1.18 -2.98 -14.89
CA PRO A 103 1.78 -4.22 -14.46
C PRO A 103 3.29 -4.08 -14.23
N ALA A 104 3.80 -4.67 -13.16
CA ALA A 104 5.23 -4.75 -12.92
C ALA A 104 5.86 -5.89 -13.74
N GLU A 105 7.02 -5.63 -14.33
CA GLU A 105 7.89 -6.67 -14.90
C GLU A 105 8.69 -7.38 -13.81
N GLN A 106 9.20 -6.59 -12.86
CA GLN A 106 9.97 -7.09 -11.73
C GLN A 106 9.75 -6.23 -10.49
N ILE A 107 9.64 -6.87 -9.33
CA ILE A 107 9.61 -6.24 -8.02
C ILE A 107 10.77 -6.80 -7.19
N THR A 108 11.58 -5.91 -6.62
CA THR A 108 12.64 -6.30 -5.68
C THR A 108 12.20 -6.01 -4.27
N ILE A 109 12.25 -7.01 -3.41
CA ILE A 109 11.73 -7.00 -2.05
C ILE A 109 12.85 -7.38 -1.08
N GLU A 110 13.05 -6.56 -0.07
CA GLU A 110 13.90 -6.87 1.08
C GLU A 110 13.02 -7.22 2.27
N TRP A 111 13.38 -8.26 3.01
CA TRP A 111 12.66 -8.66 4.20
C TRP A 111 13.56 -8.79 5.43
N TYR A 112 12.95 -8.69 6.60
CA TYR A 112 13.61 -8.93 7.88
C TYR A 112 12.62 -9.40 8.94
N ILE A 113 13.12 -10.07 9.98
CA ILE A 113 12.37 -10.46 11.17
C ILE A 113 12.77 -9.53 12.32
N THR A 114 11.79 -8.97 13.00
CA THR A 114 12.02 -7.99 14.08
C THR A 114 12.82 -8.58 15.25
N SER A 115 12.64 -9.86 15.53
CA SER A 115 13.28 -10.55 16.66
C SER A 115 14.64 -11.17 16.34
N MET A 116 15.09 -11.15 15.07
CA MET A 116 16.30 -11.86 14.67
C MET A 116 17.07 -11.08 13.60
N VAL A 117 18.38 -10.99 13.76
CA VAL A 117 19.26 -10.40 12.75
C VAL A 117 19.48 -11.42 11.63
N LYS A 118 19.06 -11.10 10.42
CA LYS A 118 19.08 -11.99 9.25
C LYS A 118 20.42 -12.66 8.97
N LYS A 119 21.55 -11.95 9.24
CA LYS A 119 22.90 -12.52 9.06
C LYS A 119 23.24 -13.67 10.01
N HIS A 120 22.53 -13.78 11.14
CA HIS A 120 22.69 -14.86 12.13
C HIS A 120 21.67 -15.99 11.94
N MET A 121 20.81 -15.87 10.94
CA MET A 121 19.81 -16.89 10.63
C MET A 121 20.44 -18.04 9.86
N GLU A 122 20.07 -19.27 10.21
CA GLU A 122 20.49 -20.45 9.46
C GLU A 122 20.07 -20.33 7.98
N PRO A 123 20.95 -20.72 7.02
CA PRO A 123 20.64 -20.61 5.59
C PRO A 123 19.36 -21.34 5.19
N ALA A 124 19.10 -22.53 5.76
CA ALA A 124 17.88 -23.30 5.50
C ALA A 124 16.62 -22.58 5.95
N LEU A 125 16.62 -21.98 7.14
CA LEU A 125 15.51 -21.17 7.65
C LEU A 125 15.27 -19.96 6.77
N ARG A 126 16.34 -19.27 6.37
CA ARG A 126 16.25 -18.11 5.48
C ARG A 126 15.64 -18.47 4.13
N GLN A 127 16.06 -19.59 3.54
CA GLN A 127 15.51 -20.06 2.27
C GLN A 127 14.02 -20.39 2.41
N ASN A 128 13.62 -21.15 3.43
CA ASN A 128 12.23 -21.50 3.69
C ASN A 128 11.33 -20.27 3.83
N ILE A 129 11.78 -19.24 4.55
CA ILE A 129 11.02 -17.98 4.68
C ILE A 129 10.91 -17.28 3.33
N THR A 130 11.98 -17.27 2.54
CA THR A 130 11.96 -16.66 1.21
C THR A 130 10.98 -17.34 0.27
N ASP A 131 10.94 -18.68 0.29
CA ASP A 131 10.03 -19.47 -0.54
C ASP A 131 8.57 -19.25 -0.14
N ILE A 132 8.26 -19.29 1.16
CA ILE A 132 6.91 -19.00 1.67
C ILE A 132 6.50 -17.56 1.34
N LEU A 133 7.40 -16.59 1.48
CA LEU A 133 7.13 -15.21 1.13
C LEU A 133 6.82 -15.07 -0.36
N ASN A 134 7.52 -15.78 -1.23
CA ASN A 134 7.27 -15.71 -2.66
C ASN A 134 5.82 -16.08 -2.99
N ASP A 135 5.35 -17.21 -2.47
CA ASP A 135 3.99 -17.67 -2.70
C ASP A 135 2.94 -16.75 -2.03
N PHE A 136 3.21 -16.36 -0.79
CA PHE A 136 2.35 -15.48 -0.01
C PHE A 136 2.16 -14.12 -0.70
N LEU A 137 3.23 -13.51 -1.20
CA LEU A 137 3.18 -12.17 -1.78
C LEU A 137 2.37 -12.13 -3.07
N PHE A 138 2.37 -13.19 -3.88
CA PHE A 138 1.51 -13.25 -5.05
C PHE A 138 0.02 -13.23 -4.71
N VAL A 139 -0.37 -13.82 -3.58
CA VAL A 139 -1.76 -13.80 -3.10
C VAL A 139 -2.09 -12.46 -2.43
N GLU A 140 -1.25 -12.02 -1.51
CA GLU A 140 -1.53 -10.86 -0.66
C GLU A 140 -1.40 -9.51 -1.36
N LEU A 141 -0.49 -9.41 -2.33
CA LEU A 141 -0.23 -8.16 -3.06
C LEU A 141 -0.85 -8.14 -4.46
N ALA A 142 -1.56 -9.20 -4.85
CA ALA A 142 -2.24 -9.25 -6.14
C ALA A 142 -3.16 -8.03 -6.30
N ASP A 143 -3.06 -7.37 -7.45
CA ASP A 143 -3.85 -6.20 -7.82
C ASP A 143 -3.70 -4.94 -6.93
N LEU A 144 -2.86 -5.00 -5.90
CA LEU A 144 -2.58 -3.83 -5.08
C LEU A 144 -1.63 -2.86 -5.78
N PRO A 145 -1.90 -1.54 -5.67
CA PRO A 145 -0.95 -0.53 -6.12
C PRO A 145 0.26 -0.49 -5.19
N LEU A 146 1.44 -0.74 -5.73
CA LEU A 146 2.70 -0.80 -5.02
C LEU A 146 3.61 0.35 -5.40
N MET A 147 4.26 0.95 -4.41
CA MET A 147 5.26 2.01 -4.57
C MET A 147 6.61 1.57 -3.99
N ILE A 148 7.69 2.20 -4.47
CA ILE A 148 9.00 2.10 -3.80
C ILE A 148 8.86 2.62 -2.36
N ALA A 149 9.50 1.94 -1.43
CA ALA A 149 9.44 2.16 0.02
C ALA A 149 8.12 1.75 0.70
N ASP A 150 7.15 1.18 0.00
CA ASP A 150 6.05 0.50 0.66
C ASP A 150 6.58 -0.59 1.59
N ARG A 151 5.98 -0.65 2.78
CA ARG A 151 6.40 -1.53 3.85
C ARG A 151 5.20 -2.24 4.43
N PHE A 152 5.31 -3.55 4.54
CA PHE A 152 4.26 -4.42 5.04
C PHE A 152 4.82 -5.36 6.11
N THR A 153 3.96 -5.78 7.03
CA THR A 153 4.31 -6.78 8.04
C THR A 153 3.27 -7.89 8.02
N THR A 154 3.74 -9.12 8.02
CA THR A 154 2.90 -10.31 8.08
C THR A 154 3.45 -11.31 9.09
N THR A 155 2.61 -12.23 9.53
CA THR A 155 3.00 -13.35 10.38
C THR A 155 3.07 -14.60 9.54
N LEU A 156 4.24 -15.25 9.51
CA LEU A 156 4.47 -16.50 8.80
C LEU A 156 4.64 -17.65 9.79
N THR A 157 4.02 -18.77 9.46
CA THR A 157 4.22 -20.05 10.15
C THR A 157 4.94 -20.99 9.21
N LEU A 158 6.02 -21.60 9.66
CA LEU A 158 6.78 -22.55 8.84
C LEU A 158 6.08 -23.92 8.85
N PRO A 159 5.94 -24.59 7.70
CA PRO A 159 5.31 -25.91 7.62
C PRO A 159 6.00 -26.96 8.51
N ASN A 160 7.32 -26.87 8.64
CA ASN A 160 8.13 -27.80 9.43
C ASN A 160 8.20 -27.45 10.92
N ASN A 161 7.63 -26.31 11.32
CA ASN A 161 7.60 -25.87 12.72
C ASN A 161 6.37 -25.01 12.98
N PRO A 162 5.17 -25.63 13.01
CA PRO A 162 3.90 -24.90 13.11
C PRO A 162 3.69 -24.18 14.45
N GLU A 163 4.47 -24.52 15.47
CA GLU A 163 4.41 -23.86 16.77
C GLU A 163 5.14 -22.51 16.79
N HIS A 164 6.00 -22.26 15.80
CA HIS A 164 6.75 -21.02 15.72
C HIS A 164 6.23 -20.11 14.62
N THR A 165 5.83 -18.92 15.03
CA THR A 165 5.42 -17.85 14.12
C THR A 165 6.47 -16.75 14.05
N TYR A 166 6.68 -16.22 12.85
CA TYR A 166 7.66 -15.18 12.59
C TYR A 166 6.95 -13.93 12.07
N ASN A 167 7.16 -12.80 12.76
CA ASN A 167 6.71 -11.50 12.25
C ASN A 167 7.74 -11.00 11.23
N VAL A 168 7.38 -11.12 9.97
CA VAL A 168 8.23 -10.73 8.84
C VAL A 168 7.76 -9.38 8.32
N THR A 169 8.69 -8.44 8.27
CA THR A 169 8.47 -7.17 7.60
C THR A 169 9.23 -7.17 6.27
N TYR A 170 8.56 -6.72 5.21
CA TYR A 170 9.16 -6.64 3.89
C TYR A 170 8.93 -5.27 3.26
N TRP A 171 9.90 -4.84 2.44
CA TRP A 171 9.95 -3.55 1.77
C TRP A 171 10.06 -3.67 0.27
N ILE A 172 9.32 -2.88 -0.45
CA ILE A 172 9.50 -2.70 -1.88
C ILE A 172 10.72 -1.79 -2.14
N ARG A 173 11.79 -2.36 -2.70
CA ARG A 173 13.06 -1.65 -2.94
C ARG A 173 13.23 -1.13 -4.33
N LYS A 174 12.77 -1.91 -5.34
CA LYS A 174 12.83 -1.53 -6.75
C LYS A 174 11.60 -2.02 -7.47
N LEU A 175 11.22 -1.25 -8.46
CA LEU A 175 10.14 -1.57 -9.40
C LEU A 175 10.67 -1.47 -10.83
N LYS A 176 10.29 -2.40 -11.69
CA LYS A 176 10.50 -2.33 -13.13
C LYS A 176 9.15 -2.51 -13.84
N PRO A 177 8.83 -1.67 -14.82
CA PRO A 177 9.51 -0.41 -15.13
C PRO A 177 9.52 0.56 -13.95
N GLY A 178 10.39 1.58 -13.99
CA GLY A 178 10.58 2.57 -12.92
C GLY A 178 9.43 3.58 -12.78
N PHE A 179 8.19 3.12 -12.90
CA PHE A 179 6.99 3.93 -12.67
C PHE A 179 6.75 4.17 -11.19
N PRO A 180 6.10 5.29 -10.82
CA PRO A 180 5.84 5.60 -9.43
C PRO A 180 4.94 4.57 -8.74
N VAL A 181 4.00 3.97 -9.49
CA VAL A 181 3.08 2.95 -8.98
C VAL A 181 2.94 1.82 -9.99
N VAL A 182 3.04 0.60 -9.50
CA VAL A 182 2.83 -0.61 -10.29
C VAL A 182 1.93 -1.59 -9.55
N LYS A 183 1.42 -2.61 -10.23
CA LYS A 183 0.72 -3.74 -9.61
C LYS A 183 1.44 -5.05 -9.88
N LEU A 184 1.35 -5.95 -8.91
CA LEU A 184 1.81 -7.32 -9.06
C LEU A 184 0.82 -8.10 -9.93
N VAL A 185 1.34 -8.78 -10.94
CA VAL A 185 0.56 -9.66 -11.83
C VAL A 185 1.26 -11.02 -11.92
N PRO A 186 0.59 -12.10 -12.37
CA PRO A 186 1.18 -13.44 -12.41
C PRO A 186 2.51 -13.55 -13.18
N SER A 187 2.72 -12.67 -14.17
CA SER A 187 3.98 -12.63 -14.95
C SER A 187 5.09 -11.82 -14.31
N THR A 188 4.84 -11.15 -13.19
CA THR A 188 5.84 -10.34 -12.48
C THR A 188 6.92 -11.22 -11.87
N LYS A 189 8.19 -10.86 -12.08
CA LYS A 189 9.32 -11.54 -11.42
C LYS A 189 9.54 -10.93 -10.03
N LEU A 190 9.45 -11.75 -8.99
CA LEU A 190 9.83 -11.35 -7.64
C LEU A 190 11.31 -11.65 -7.40
N HIS A 191 12.03 -10.67 -6.90
CA HIS A 191 13.41 -10.81 -6.41
C HIS A 191 13.42 -10.50 -4.92
N ILE A 192 13.44 -11.56 -4.10
CA ILE A 192 13.32 -11.50 -2.65
C ILE A 192 14.70 -11.79 -2.04
N TYR A 193 15.21 -10.92 -1.14
CA TYR A 193 16.52 -11.10 -0.51
C TYR A 193 16.58 -10.63 0.94
#